data_a28b1682470fe3fc755c6584d77a9951
#
_entry.id   a28b1682470fe3fc755c6584d77a9951
#
_cell.length_a   1.000
_cell.length_b   1.000
_cell.length_c   1.000
_cell.angle_alpha   90.00
_cell.angle_beta   90.00
_cell.angle_gamma   90.00
#
_symmetry.space_group_name_H-M   'P 1'
#
loop_
_entity.id
_entity.type
_entity.pdbx_description
1 polymer ?
#
loop_
_entity_poly.entity_id
_entity_poly.type
_entity_poly.pdbx_seq_one_letter_code
_entity_poly.pdbx_strand_id
1 'polypeptide(L)'
;MRRFIARLAIFAAAVLVTPAALWSQASPVGTWHTVSDVDGKPRGIIEIKEVDGKLVGTITGTLVQGEKPGKTCEKCTDDRKGQPLIGMEILRGLKQDGDEWKGGEILDPDNGKTYKAKLKLEDGGKKLVVRGYIGFSLLGRSQTWIRATS
;
A
#
# COMPACT_ATOMS: atom_id res chain seq x y z
N MET A 1 -2.63 -82.01 11.65
CA MET A 1 -3.05 -80.70 12.18
C MET A 1 -1.99 -79.63 11.81
N ARG A 2 -2.24 -78.87 10.77
CA ARG A 2 -1.35 -77.76 10.35
C ARG A 2 -2.00 -76.48 10.69
N ARG A 3 -1.44 -75.72 11.64
CA ARG A 3 -1.88 -74.42 12.06
C ARG A 3 -1.26 -73.35 11.12
N PHE A 4 -2.08 -72.74 10.26
CA PHE A 4 -1.70 -71.61 9.47
C PHE A 4 -1.80 -70.33 10.36
N ILE A 5 -0.65 -69.74 10.65
CA ILE A 5 -0.57 -68.45 11.31
C ILE A 5 -0.58 -67.37 10.22
N ALA A 6 -1.70 -66.70 10.06
CA ALA A 6 -1.81 -65.49 9.19
C ALA A 6 -1.11 -64.31 9.86
N ARG A 7 -0.04 -63.82 9.27
CA ARG A 7 0.63 -62.57 9.69
C ARG A 7 -0.10 -61.39 9.06
N LEU A 8 -0.80 -60.66 9.90
CA LEU A 8 -1.43 -59.37 9.52
C LEU A 8 -0.33 -58.29 9.45
N ALA A 9 -0.01 -57.84 8.24
CA ALA A 9 0.89 -56.71 8.04
C ALA A 9 0.11 -55.39 8.16
N ILE A 10 0.35 -54.64 9.23
CA ILE A 10 -0.21 -53.30 9.43
C ILE A 10 0.67 -52.32 8.67
N PHE A 11 0.17 -51.80 7.55
CA PHE A 11 0.79 -50.68 6.85
C PHE A 11 0.41 -49.37 7.56
N ALA A 12 1.33 -48.80 8.31
CA ALA A 12 1.20 -47.48 8.84
C ALA A 12 1.46 -46.47 7.72
N ALA A 13 0.41 -45.84 7.21
CA ALA A 13 0.52 -44.73 6.26
C ALA A 13 0.96 -43.48 7.04
N ALA A 14 2.21 -43.08 6.88
CA ALA A 14 2.71 -41.81 7.42
C ALA A 14 2.14 -40.66 6.57
N VAL A 15 1.19 -39.89 7.12
CA VAL A 15 0.69 -38.66 6.52
C VAL A 15 1.77 -37.57 6.71
N LEU A 16 2.50 -37.28 5.65
CA LEU A 16 3.42 -36.15 5.62
C LEU A 16 2.58 -34.86 5.55
N VAL A 17 2.36 -34.22 6.70
CA VAL A 17 1.81 -32.88 6.78
C VAL A 17 2.92 -31.91 6.37
N THR A 18 2.94 -31.52 5.11
CA THR A 18 3.80 -30.42 4.65
C THR A 18 3.27 -29.12 5.25
N PRO A 19 4.08 -28.33 5.99
CA PRO A 19 3.65 -27.02 6.42
C PRO A 19 3.45 -26.16 5.16
N ALA A 20 2.19 -25.76 4.89
CA ALA A 20 1.90 -24.73 3.92
C ALA A 20 2.59 -23.46 4.41
N ALA A 21 3.69 -23.06 3.77
CA ALA A 21 4.29 -21.77 4.00
C ALA A 21 3.22 -20.73 3.67
N LEU A 22 2.70 -20.07 4.70
CA LEU A 22 1.84 -18.90 4.56
C LEU A 22 2.71 -17.81 3.92
N TRP A 23 2.66 -17.72 2.61
CA TRP A 23 3.22 -16.60 1.88
C TRP A 23 2.38 -15.39 2.27
N SER A 24 2.86 -14.63 3.25
CA SER A 24 2.28 -13.33 3.57
C SER A 24 2.37 -12.50 2.29
N GLN A 25 1.24 -12.29 1.64
CA GLN A 25 1.19 -11.39 0.49
C GLN A 25 1.65 -10.03 0.97
N ALA A 26 2.62 -9.44 0.28
CA ALA A 26 3.08 -8.10 0.60
C ALA A 26 1.89 -7.15 0.53
N SER A 27 1.71 -6.33 1.56
CA SER A 27 0.61 -5.37 1.69
C SER A 27 1.15 -3.95 1.53
N PRO A 28 0.36 -3.01 0.95
CA PRO A 28 0.70 -1.59 0.97
C PRO A 28 0.67 -0.95 2.36
N VAL A 29 0.11 -1.63 3.35
CA VAL A 29 0.09 -1.13 4.75
C VAL A 29 1.52 -0.91 5.24
N GLY A 30 1.76 0.23 5.87
CA GLY A 30 3.06 0.64 6.40
C GLY A 30 3.43 2.06 6.04
N THR A 31 4.69 2.40 6.28
CA THR A 31 5.23 3.76 6.07
C THR A 31 5.98 3.85 4.75
N TRP A 32 5.75 4.92 4.02
CA TRP A 32 6.29 5.16 2.70
C TRP A 32 6.89 6.55 2.59
N HIS A 33 7.99 6.66 1.86
CA HIS A 33 8.57 7.94 1.45
C HIS A 33 8.13 8.24 0.02
N THR A 34 7.47 9.37 -0.18
CA THR A 34 7.19 9.88 -1.53
C THR A 34 8.49 10.39 -2.15
N VAL A 35 8.63 10.23 -3.46
CA VAL A 35 9.83 10.63 -4.18
C VAL A 35 9.44 11.66 -5.24
N SER A 36 10.21 12.74 -5.30
CA SER A 36 10.03 13.79 -6.29
C SER A 36 10.42 13.31 -7.69
N ASP A 37 9.56 13.55 -8.67
CA ASP A 37 9.84 13.22 -10.07
C ASP A 37 10.84 14.20 -10.72
N VAL A 38 11.15 15.33 -10.04
CA VAL A 38 12.05 16.35 -10.57
C VAL A 38 13.51 16.03 -10.23
N ASP A 39 13.78 15.64 -8.99
CA ASP A 39 15.15 15.47 -8.49
C ASP A 39 15.40 14.11 -7.81
N GLY A 40 14.40 13.23 -7.79
CA GLY A 40 14.50 11.88 -7.19
C GLY A 40 14.65 11.86 -5.66
N LYS A 41 14.47 12.99 -4.99
CA LYS A 41 14.65 13.08 -3.54
C LYS A 41 13.37 12.73 -2.78
N PRO A 42 13.49 12.09 -1.61
CA PRO A 42 12.35 11.88 -0.72
C PRO A 42 11.75 13.22 -0.28
N ARG A 43 10.41 13.28 -0.24
CA ARG A 43 9.66 14.52 0.08
C ARG A 43 8.78 14.36 1.30
N GLY A 44 7.86 13.44 1.29
CA GLY A 44 6.88 13.24 2.33
C GLY A 44 6.96 11.87 2.95
N ILE A 45 6.41 11.73 4.14
CA ILE A 45 6.21 10.46 4.83
C ILE A 45 4.71 10.19 4.85
N ILE A 46 4.31 9.06 4.29
CA ILE A 46 2.91 8.61 4.23
C ILE A 46 2.77 7.32 5.01
N GLU A 47 1.83 7.28 5.93
CA GLU A 47 1.42 6.04 6.59
C GLU A 47 0.15 5.52 5.91
N ILE A 48 0.20 4.29 5.41
CA ILE A 48 -0.96 3.60 4.85
C ILE A 48 -1.48 2.59 5.87
N LYS A 49 -2.78 2.66 6.14
CA LYS A 49 -3.53 1.73 7.00
C LYS A 49 -4.71 1.15 6.24
N GLU A 50 -5.18 0.01 6.69
CA GLU A 50 -6.45 -0.56 6.26
C GLU A 50 -7.52 -0.22 7.30
N VAL A 51 -8.62 0.37 6.83
CA VAL A 51 -9.79 0.73 7.63
C VAL A 51 -11.02 0.22 6.90
N ASP A 52 -11.78 -0.67 7.53
CA ASP A 52 -13.00 -1.29 6.95
C ASP A 52 -12.76 -1.92 5.57
N GLY A 53 -11.63 -2.62 5.39
CA GLY A 53 -11.26 -3.29 4.14
C GLY A 53 -10.82 -2.35 3.01
N LYS A 54 -10.54 -1.08 3.33
CA LYS A 54 -10.07 -0.07 2.38
C LYS A 54 -8.77 0.55 2.87
N LEU A 55 -7.88 0.89 1.94
CA LEU A 55 -6.67 1.62 2.28
C LEU A 55 -6.95 3.11 2.45
N VAL A 56 -6.33 3.65 3.49
CA VAL A 56 -6.27 5.08 3.80
C VAL A 56 -4.80 5.44 3.98
N GLY A 57 -4.36 6.52 3.34
CA GLY A 57 -2.99 7.01 3.44
C GLY A 57 -2.94 8.43 3.98
N THR A 58 -2.18 8.63 5.05
CA THR A 58 -2.10 9.89 5.79
C THR A 58 -0.68 10.45 5.73
N ILE A 59 -0.54 11.74 5.49
CA ILE A 59 0.75 12.44 5.61
C ILE A 59 1.13 12.49 7.09
N THR A 60 2.25 11.87 7.46
CA THR A 60 2.74 11.86 8.85
C THR A 60 3.99 12.72 9.05
N GLY A 61 4.62 13.15 7.97
CA GLY A 61 5.82 13.97 8.07
C GLY A 61 6.31 14.49 6.72
N THR A 62 7.35 15.32 6.79
CA THR A 62 8.10 15.81 5.64
C THR A 62 9.58 15.48 5.78
N LEU A 63 10.23 15.24 4.64
CA LEU A 63 11.68 15.03 4.53
C LEU A 63 12.36 16.21 3.84
N VAL A 64 11.59 17.26 3.51
CA VAL A 64 12.12 18.48 2.90
C VAL A 64 12.78 19.34 3.97
N GLN A 65 14.08 19.57 3.83
CA GLN A 65 14.84 20.41 4.76
C GLN A 65 14.36 21.87 4.66
N GLY A 66 14.12 22.51 5.82
CA GLY A 66 13.70 23.90 5.90
C GLY A 66 12.22 24.13 5.59
N GLU A 67 11.44 23.08 5.40
CA GLU A 67 9.99 23.24 5.29
C GLU A 67 9.40 23.78 6.60
N LYS A 68 8.62 24.85 6.50
CA LYS A 68 8.01 25.47 7.69
C LYS A 68 6.95 24.52 8.27
N PRO A 69 6.95 24.31 9.60
CA PRO A 69 5.88 23.58 10.26
C PRO A 69 4.54 24.33 10.12
N GLY A 70 3.43 23.57 10.09
CA GLY A 70 2.10 24.18 10.00
C GLY A 70 1.62 24.54 8.60
N LYS A 71 2.27 24.01 7.55
CA LYS A 71 1.77 24.13 6.18
C LYS A 71 0.38 23.51 6.05
N THR A 72 -0.52 24.22 5.38
CA THR A 72 -1.92 23.81 5.18
C THR A 72 -2.24 23.63 3.70
N CYS A 73 -3.34 22.95 3.38
CA CYS A 73 -3.78 22.78 2.00
C CYS A 73 -4.62 23.96 1.54
N GLU A 74 -3.98 25.02 1.11
CA GLU A 74 -4.65 26.26 0.66
C GLU A 74 -5.43 26.06 -0.64
N LYS A 75 -4.99 25.15 -1.51
CA LYS A 75 -5.60 24.90 -2.81
C LYS A 75 -6.67 23.81 -2.80
N CYS A 76 -6.82 23.08 -1.70
CA CYS A 76 -7.87 22.09 -1.55
C CYS A 76 -9.25 22.74 -1.66
N THR A 77 -10.23 22.00 -2.19
CA THR A 77 -11.60 22.49 -2.41
C THR A 77 -12.65 21.70 -1.63
N ASP A 78 -12.26 20.57 -1.04
CA ASP A 78 -13.12 19.70 -0.25
C ASP A 78 -12.95 19.92 1.27
N ASP A 79 -13.27 18.92 2.08
CA ASP A 79 -13.16 18.93 3.54
C ASP A 79 -11.73 19.19 4.05
N ARG A 80 -10.73 19.09 3.17
CA ARG A 80 -9.31 19.29 3.50
C ARG A 80 -8.81 20.71 3.28
N LYS A 81 -9.65 21.61 2.77
CA LYS A 81 -9.27 23.02 2.55
C LYS A 81 -8.81 23.71 3.83
N GLY A 82 -7.62 24.30 3.80
CA GLY A 82 -7.04 25.00 4.93
C GLY A 82 -6.62 24.09 6.09
N GLN A 83 -6.78 22.78 5.97
CA GLN A 83 -6.35 21.85 6.98
C GLN A 83 -4.83 21.63 6.96
N PRO A 84 -4.20 21.35 8.11
CA PRO A 84 -2.77 21.01 8.16
C PRO A 84 -2.44 19.83 7.26
N LEU A 85 -1.30 19.89 6.56
CA LEU A 85 -0.83 18.77 5.74
C LEU A 85 -0.46 17.56 6.59
N ILE A 86 0.19 17.77 7.72
CA ILE A 86 0.50 16.70 8.66
C ILE A 86 -0.80 16.24 9.33
N GLY A 87 -1.09 14.95 9.22
CA GLY A 87 -2.35 14.34 9.66
C GLY A 87 -3.43 14.26 8.57
N MET A 88 -3.15 14.80 7.38
CA MET A 88 -4.13 14.82 6.29
C MET A 88 -4.17 13.48 5.53
N GLU A 89 -5.37 12.96 5.34
CA GLU A 89 -5.62 11.81 4.46
C GLU A 89 -5.53 12.23 3.00
N ILE A 90 -4.54 11.71 2.29
CA ILE A 90 -4.37 11.94 0.84
C ILE A 90 -4.78 10.75 -0.02
N LEU A 91 -4.76 9.53 0.54
CA LEU A 91 -5.29 8.33 -0.12
C LEU A 91 -6.57 7.90 0.60
N ARG A 92 -7.65 7.67 -0.15
CA ARG A 92 -8.94 7.25 0.41
C ARG A 92 -9.58 6.17 -0.44
N GLY A 93 -10.07 5.11 0.23
CA GLY A 93 -11.07 4.20 -0.32
C GLY A 93 -10.58 3.14 -1.30
N LEU A 94 -9.27 2.88 -1.42
CA LEU A 94 -8.75 1.86 -2.31
C LEU A 94 -9.00 0.46 -1.74
N LYS A 95 -9.50 -0.43 -2.60
CA LYS A 95 -9.72 -1.85 -2.28
C LYS A 95 -8.79 -2.73 -3.10
N GLN A 96 -8.41 -3.86 -2.53
CA GLN A 96 -7.65 -4.86 -3.27
C GLN A 96 -8.48 -5.45 -4.41
N ASP A 97 -7.86 -5.55 -5.58
CA ASP A 97 -8.40 -6.18 -6.78
C ASP A 97 -7.24 -6.88 -7.51
N GLY A 98 -7.07 -8.17 -7.25
CA GLY A 98 -5.92 -8.94 -7.72
C GLY A 98 -4.63 -8.48 -7.06
N ASP A 99 -3.66 -8.08 -7.87
CA ASP A 99 -2.34 -7.58 -7.47
C ASP A 99 -2.27 -6.04 -7.36
N GLU A 100 -3.40 -5.37 -7.52
CA GLU A 100 -3.55 -3.92 -7.41
C GLU A 100 -4.56 -3.53 -6.31
N TRP A 101 -4.50 -2.28 -5.87
CA TRP A 101 -5.52 -1.63 -5.04
C TRP A 101 -6.07 -0.47 -5.83
N LYS A 102 -7.38 -0.39 -6.00
CA LYS A 102 -8.06 0.59 -6.85
C LYS A 102 -9.45 0.96 -6.35
N GLY A 103 -10.13 1.82 -7.10
CA GLY A 103 -11.50 2.29 -6.77
C GLY A 103 -11.54 3.38 -5.72
N GLY A 104 -10.40 3.96 -5.37
CA GLY A 104 -10.28 5.09 -4.47
C GLY A 104 -9.68 6.32 -5.15
N GLU A 105 -9.23 7.25 -4.33
CA GLU A 105 -8.72 8.54 -4.77
C GLU A 105 -7.41 8.94 -4.09
N ILE A 106 -6.66 9.82 -4.74
CA ILE A 106 -5.49 10.50 -4.19
C ILE A 106 -5.62 12.01 -4.36
N LEU A 107 -5.35 12.75 -3.28
CA LEU A 107 -5.20 14.21 -3.29
C LEU A 107 -3.74 14.57 -3.57
N ASP A 108 -3.54 15.51 -4.47
CA ASP A 108 -2.29 16.24 -4.62
C ASP A 108 -2.41 17.59 -3.88
N PRO A 109 -1.79 17.74 -2.72
CA PRO A 109 -1.94 18.98 -1.93
C PRO A 109 -1.25 20.19 -2.56
N ASP A 110 -0.31 19.99 -3.49
CA ASP A 110 0.38 21.10 -4.16
C ASP A 110 -0.52 21.83 -5.16
N ASN A 111 -1.45 21.11 -5.78
CA ASN A 111 -2.43 21.71 -6.69
C ASN A 111 -3.88 21.68 -6.16
N GLY A 112 -4.14 20.98 -5.06
CA GLY A 112 -5.46 20.86 -4.44
C GLY A 112 -6.44 19.95 -5.17
N LYS A 113 -5.99 19.21 -6.18
CA LYS A 113 -6.83 18.34 -7.00
C LYS A 113 -6.84 16.89 -6.48
N THR A 114 -8.00 16.27 -6.60
CA THR A 114 -8.21 14.87 -6.30
C THR A 114 -8.29 14.07 -7.61
N TYR A 115 -7.60 12.96 -7.65
CA TYR A 115 -7.52 12.05 -8.80
C TYR A 115 -8.03 10.67 -8.39
N LYS A 116 -8.57 9.90 -9.34
CA LYS A 116 -8.73 8.47 -9.15
C LYS A 116 -7.38 7.83 -8.93
N ALA A 117 -7.30 6.83 -8.06
CA ALA A 117 -6.02 6.23 -7.72
C ALA A 117 -6.02 4.72 -7.88
N LYS A 118 -4.85 4.20 -8.23
CA LYS A 118 -4.52 2.80 -8.09
C LYS A 118 -3.08 2.61 -7.60
N LEU A 119 -2.86 1.56 -6.84
CA LEU A 119 -1.58 1.20 -6.26
C LEU A 119 -1.17 -0.17 -6.73
N LYS A 120 0.14 -0.36 -6.89
CA LYS A 120 0.75 -1.66 -7.15
C LYS A 120 2.06 -1.78 -6.39
N LEU A 121 2.25 -2.92 -5.72
CA LEU A 121 3.52 -3.24 -5.10
C LEU A 121 4.51 -3.78 -6.13
N GLU A 122 5.74 -3.35 -6.02
CA GLU A 122 6.87 -3.82 -6.82
C GLU A 122 8.08 -4.14 -5.93
N ASP A 123 9.08 -4.79 -6.51
CA ASP A 123 10.35 -5.10 -5.85
C ASP A 123 10.16 -5.81 -4.51
N GLY A 124 9.32 -6.86 -4.50
CA GLY A 124 9.04 -7.64 -3.27
C GLY A 124 8.39 -6.82 -2.16
N GLY A 125 7.64 -5.78 -2.49
CA GLY A 125 6.97 -4.90 -1.54
C GLY A 125 7.82 -3.74 -1.03
N LYS A 126 9.02 -3.53 -1.58
CA LYS A 126 9.89 -2.39 -1.23
C LYS A 126 9.49 -1.10 -1.93
N LYS A 127 8.78 -1.21 -3.04
CA LYS A 127 8.29 -0.09 -3.84
C LYS A 127 6.78 -0.13 -3.97
N LEU A 128 6.15 1.03 -3.97
CA LEU A 128 4.73 1.22 -4.22
C LEU A 128 4.55 2.18 -5.39
N VAL A 129 4.08 1.67 -6.51
CA VAL A 129 3.69 2.50 -7.64
C VAL A 129 2.31 3.07 -7.36
N VAL A 130 2.23 4.38 -7.27
CA VAL A 130 1.01 5.15 -7.02
C VAL A 130 0.65 5.87 -8.31
N ARG A 131 -0.50 5.53 -8.89
CA ARG A 131 -0.98 6.17 -10.11
C ARG A 131 -2.24 6.96 -9.85
N GLY A 132 -2.15 8.27 -10.08
CA GLY A 132 -3.30 9.17 -10.12
C GLY A 132 -3.73 9.44 -11.56
N TYR A 133 -5.05 9.45 -11.83
CA TYR A 133 -5.58 9.65 -13.17
C TYR A 133 -6.97 10.29 -13.16
N ILE A 134 -7.36 10.88 -14.31
CA ILE A 134 -8.69 11.44 -14.55
C ILE A 134 -9.33 10.64 -15.68
N GLY A 135 -10.56 10.15 -15.47
CA GLY A 135 -11.27 9.33 -16.47
C GLY A 135 -10.65 7.94 -16.61
N PHE A 136 -9.79 7.72 -17.60
CA PHE A 136 -9.12 6.45 -17.86
C PHE A 136 -7.72 6.41 -17.24
N SER A 137 -7.30 5.24 -16.78
CA SER A 137 -5.98 5.06 -16.16
C SER A 137 -4.79 5.35 -17.09
N LEU A 138 -5.00 5.39 -18.39
CA LEU A 138 -3.99 5.80 -19.37
C LEU A 138 -3.68 7.30 -19.30
N LEU A 139 -4.65 8.13 -18.89
CA LEU A 139 -4.51 9.58 -18.72
C LEU A 139 -4.14 9.91 -17.28
N GLY A 140 -2.96 9.52 -16.87
CA GLY A 140 -2.52 9.70 -15.51
C GLY A 140 -1.01 9.80 -15.36
N ARG A 141 -0.60 10.03 -14.12
CA ARG A 141 0.80 10.12 -13.70
C ARG A 141 1.07 9.09 -12.62
N SER A 142 2.20 8.44 -12.71
CA SER A 142 2.66 7.51 -11.67
C SER A 142 3.84 8.10 -10.91
N GLN A 143 3.85 7.83 -9.60
CA GLN A 143 5.01 8.04 -8.72
C GLN A 143 5.38 6.71 -8.09
N THR A 144 6.66 6.52 -7.83
CA THR A 144 7.14 5.36 -7.07
C THR A 144 7.50 5.83 -5.68
N TRP A 145 6.79 5.29 -4.67
CA TRP A 145 7.12 5.53 -3.27
C TRP A 145 8.01 4.40 -2.77
N ILE A 146 8.91 4.70 -1.87
CA ILE A 146 9.86 3.75 -1.28
C ILE A 146 9.41 3.41 0.12
N ARG A 147 9.36 2.12 0.46
CA ARG A 147 9.03 1.69 1.82
C ARG A 147 10.08 2.19 2.78
N ALA A 148 9.65 2.86 3.85
CA ALA A 148 10.54 3.25 4.92
C ALA A 148 11.10 1.99 5.61
N THR A 149 12.41 1.93 5.75
CA THR A 149 13.07 0.91 6.58
C THR A 149 13.13 1.42 8.01
N SER A 150 12.73 0.56 8.95
CA SER A 150 12.85 0.79 10.40
C SER A 150 14.32 0.88 10.78
#